data_5bc4114793d4e02c35a4fc7b1b09ed37
#
_entry.id   5bc4114793d4e02c35a4fc7b1b09ed37
#
_cell.length_a   1.000
_cell.length_b   1.000
_cell.length_c   1.000
_cell.angle_alpha   90.00
_cell.angle_beta   90.00
_cell.angle_gamma   90.00
#
_symmetry.space_group_name_H-M   'P 1'
#
loop_
_entity.id
_entity.type
_entity.pdbx_description
1 polymer ?
#
loop_
_entity_poly.entity_id
_entity_poly.type
_entity_poly.pdbx_seq_one_letter_code
_entity_poly.pdbx_strand_id
1 'polypeptide(L)'
;DAGLAEHLRPGALFVVGTEAILPQQVVHRLGTRLHAAWACLAGVPRYVLATRDKVYPRELLPHFAVPMLPVTELLRQPPAGLQAEARAFDLTPHSLWTEIFVGGAPAALAVQKGDHRLARGLLQLVP
;
A
#
# COMPACT_ATOMS: atom_id res chain seq x y z
N ASP A 1 14.88 8.52 -4.78
CA ASP A 1 13.85 7.65 -5.37
C ASP A 1 14.02 7.49 -6.87
N ALA A 2 14.41 8.55 -7.61
CA ALA A 2 14.64 8.46 -9.06
C ALA A 2 15.75 7.46 -9.42
N GLY A 3 16.78 7.32 -8.59
CA GLY A 3 17.88 6.35 -8.79
C GLY A 3 17.47 4.88 -8.69
N LEU A 4 16.28 4.57 -8.13
CA LEU A 4 15.83 3.18 -8.00
C LEU A 4 15.66 2.50 -9.37
N ALA A 5 15.25 3.26 -10.39
CA ALA A 5 15.05 2.74 -11.74
C ALA A 5 16.33 2.09 -12.32
N GLU A 6 17.50 2.60 -11.99
CA GLU A 6 18.80 2.08 -12.45
C GLU A 6 19.12 0.68 -11.87
N HIS A 7 18.51 0.34 -10.74
CA HIS A 7 18.70 -0.94 -10.05
C HIS A 7 17.65 -1.99 -10.44
N LEU A 8 16.55 -1.58 -11.10
CA LEU A 8 15.50 -2.48 -11.57
C LEU A 8 15.90 -3.12 -12.90
N ARG A 9 16.74 -4.14 -12.83
CA ARG A 9 17.33 -4.88 -13.96
C ARG A 9 17.19 -6.39 -13.78
N PRO A 10 17.38 -7.20 -14.82
CA PRO A 10 17.32 -8.65 -14.72
C PRO A 10 18.16 -9.20 -13.56
N GLY A 11 17.59 -10.08 -12.76
CA GLY A 11 18.20 -10.64 -11.54
C GLY A 11 17.93 -9.83 -10.26
N ALA A 12 17.35 -8.62 -10.36
CA ALA A 12 16.90 -7.88 -9.19
C ALA A 12 15.55 -8.40 -8.68
N LEU A 13 15.25 -8.11 -7.41
CA LEU A 13 13.95 -8.29 -6.78
C LEU A 13 13.48 -6.93 -6.26
N PHE A 14 12.23 -6.58 -6.52
CA PHE A 14 11.59 -5.41 -5.93
C PHE A 14 10.73 -5.85 -4.75
N VAL A 15 11.17 -5.50 -3.54
CA VAL A 15 10.51 -5.93 -2.29
C VAL A 15 10.14 -4.72 -1.48
N VAL A 16 8.89 -4.65 -1.04
CA VAL A 16 8.36 -3.53 -0.24
C VAL A 16 7.51 -4.03 0.94
N GLY A 17 7.43 -3.18 1.96
CA GLY A 17 6.41 -3.31 3.00
C GLY A 17 5.08 -2.70 2.57
N THR A 18 4.09 -2.71 3.46
CA THR A 18 2.78 -2.09 3.23
C THR A 18 2.23 -1.46 4.51
N GLU A 19 1.34 -0.50 4.35
CA GLU A 19 0.55 0.08 5.45
C GLU A 19 -0.74 -0.71 5.69
N ALA A 20 -1.40 -1.18 4.62
CA ALA A 20 -2.57 -2.03 4.73
C ALA A 20 -2.75 -2.91 3.48
N ILE A 21 -3.39 -4.07 3.65
CA ILE A 21 -3.83 -4.95 2.57
C ILE A 21 -5.34 -4.95 2.56
N LEU A 22 -5.92 -4.43 1.48
CA LEU A 22 -7.34 -4.43 1.19
C LEU A 22 -7.69 -5.64 0.30
N PRO A 23 -8.96 -6.01 0.11
CA PRO A 23 -9.34 -7.18 -0.68
C PRO A 23 -8.83 -7.21 -2.12
N GLN A 24 -8.62 -6.05 -2.74
CA GLN A 24 -8.17 -5.94 -4.15
C GLN A 24 -6.95 -5.06 -4.34
N GLN A 25 -6.53 -4.35 -3.29
CA GLN A 25 -5.47 -3.33 -3.36
C GLN A 25 -4.56 -3.42 -2.15
N VAL A 26 -3.37 -2.88 -2.30
CA VAL A 26 -2.39 -2.72 -1.24
C VAL A 26 -2.08 -1.24 -1.07
N VAL A 27 -2.01 -0.79 0.17
CA VAL A 27 -1.72 0.61 0.53
C VAL A 27 -0.23 0.74 0.81
N HIS A 28 0.43 1.65 0.13
CA HIS A 28 1.86 1.93 0.28
C HIS A 28 2.12 3.42 0.45
N ARG A 29 3.33 3.78 0.84
CA ARG A 29 3.79 5.16 0.76
C ARG A 29 3.78 5.65 -0.68
N LEU A 30 3.50 6.95 -0.85
CA LEU A 30 3.46 7.61 -2.14
C LEU A 30 4.76 7.36 -2.94
N GLY A 31 4.62 7.08 -4.24
CA GLY A 31 5.71 6.74 -5.15
C GLY A 31 5.90 5.24 -5.36
N THR A 32 5.43 4.39 -4.44
CA THR A 32 5.58 2.92 -4.56
C THR A 32 4.89 2.38 -5.80
N ARG A 33 3.72 2.93 -6.17
CA ARG A 33 3.00 2.54 -7.39
C ARG A 33 3.83 2.75 -8.65
N LEU A 34 4.51 3.89 -8.74
CA LEU A 34 5.37 4.20 -9.88
C LEU A 34 6.53 3.20 -9.98
N HIS A 35 7.21 2.95 -8.87
CA HIS A 35 8.33 2.01 -8.84
C HIS A 35 7.90 0.57 -9.14
N ALA A 36 6.75 0.12 -8.61
CA ALA A 36 6.21 -1.20 -8.90
C ALA A 36 5.81 -1.35 -10.37
N ALA A 37 5.22 -0.30 -10.98
CA ALA A 37 4.90 -0.29 -12.41
C ALA A 37 6.19 -0.34 -13.26
N TRP A 38 7.21 0.41 -12.90
CA TRP A 38 8.50 0.38 -13.58
C TRP A 38 9.18 -1.00 -13.46
N ALA A 39 9.20 -1.59 -12.27
CA ALA A 39 9.71 -2.93 -12.06
C ALA A 39 8.94 -3.98 -12.90
N CYS A 40 7.62 -3.77 -13.06
CA CYS A 40 6.79 -4.61 -13.93
C CYS A 40 7.25 -4.53 -15.39
N LEU A 41 7.43 -3.33 -15.91
CA LEU A 41 7.91 -3.10 -17.28
C LEU A 41 9.31 -3.66 -17.51
N ALA A 42 10.17 -3.60 -16.51
CA ALA A 42 11.53 -4.16 -16.53
C ALA A 42 11.57 -5.69 -16.34
N GLY A 43 10.42 -6.35 -16.17
CA GLY A 43 10.36 -7.81 -15.92
C GLY A 43 10.90 -8.24 -14.55
N VAL A 44 11.04 -7.30 -13.61
CA VAL A 44 11.57 -7.57 -12.26
C VAL A 44 10.44 -8.12 -11.38
N PRO A 45 10.65 -9.27 -10.69
CA PRO A 45 9.69 -9.79 -9.71
C PRO A 45 9.44 -8.80 -8.57
N ARG A 46 8.17 -8.65 -8.17
CA ARG A 46 7.68 -7.66 -7.22
C ARG A 46 6.96 -8.34 -6.06
N TYR A 47 7.42 -8.08 -4.86
CA TYR A 47 6.90 -8.73 -3.66
C TYR A 47 6.48 -7.71 -2.61
N VAL A 48 5.36 -8.00 -1.95
CA VAL A 48 4.93 -7.28 -0.75
C VAL A 48 5.13 -8.19 0.46
N LEU A 49 5.76 -7.66 1.50
CA LEU A 49 5.90 -8.35 2.78
C LEU A 49 5.10 -7.62 3.84
N ALA A 50 4.21 -8.33 4.51
CA ALA A 50 3.34 -7.78 5.53
C ALA A 50 3.22 -8.70 6.76
N THR A 51 2.97 -8.09 7.89
CA THR A 51 2.48 -8.75 9.09
C THR A 51 0.96 -8.93 9.02
N ARG A 52 0.38 -9.81 9.84
CA ARG A 52 -1.06 -10.13 9.79
C ARG A 52 -1.96 -8.97 10.17
N ASP A 53 -1.48 -8.08 11.04
CA ASP A 53 -2.17 -6.86 11.46
C ASP A 53 -2.38 -5.85 10.32
N LYS A 54 -1.65 -5.99 9.20
CA LYS A 54 -1.82 -5.16 8.01
C LYS A 54 -2.99 -5.58 7.12
N VAL A 55 -3.58 -6.76 7.34
CA VAL A 55 -4.78 -7.18 6.60
C VAL A 55 -5.98 -6.42 7.13
N TYR A 56 -6.53 -5.54 6.27
CA TYR A 56 -7.65 -4.70 6.65
C TYR A 56 -8.96 -5.51 6.69
N PRO A 57 -9.72 -5.46 7.80
CA PRO A 57 -10.95 -6.21 7.93
C PRO A 57 -11.99 -5.78 6.89
N ARG A 58 -12.66 -6.77 6.29
CA ARG A 58 -13.66 -6.51 5.24
C ARG A 58 -14.81 -5.67 5.77
N GLU A 59 -15.19 -5.88 7.01
CA GLU A 59 -16.30 -5.19 7.70
C GLU A 59 -16.02 -3.70 7.89
N LEU A 60 -14.74 -3.30 7.94
CA LEU A 60 -14.32 -1.90 8.10
C LEU A 60 -14.09 -1.18 6.76
N LEU A 61 -14.21 -1.87 5.62
CA LEU A 61 -14.01 -1.24 4.30
C LEU A 61 -14.87 0.00 4.04
N PRO A 62 -16.16 0.06 4.47
CA PRO A 62 -16.96 1.26 4.30
C PRO A 62 -16.38 2.51 5.00
N HIS A 63 -15.54 2.30 6.01
CA HIS A 63 -14.88 3.36 6.79
C HIS A 63 -13.44 3.61 6.33
N PHE A 64 -12.96 2.87 5.33
CA PHE A 64 -11.60 3.05 4.82
C PHE A 64 -11.51 4.33 3.99
N ALA A 65 -10.60 5.22 4.37
CA ALA A 65 -10.22 6.38 3.58
C ALA A 65 -8.70 6.48 3.52
N VAL A 66 -8.16 6.82 2.36
CA VAL A 66 -6.74 7.17 2.25
C VAL A 66 -6.56 8.55 2.84
N PRO A 67 -5.76 8.72 3.90
CA PRO A 67 -5.56 10.02 4.52
C PRO A 67 -4.88 10.97 3.54
N MET A 68 -5.45 12.17 3.42
CA MET A 68 -4.83 13.29 2.73
C MET A 68 -4.03 14.09 3.74
N LEU A 69 -2.84 14.52 3.35
CA LEU A 69 -2.05 15.43 4.15
C LEU A 69 -2.53 16.87 3.94
N PRO A 70 -2.44 17.74 4.94
CA PRO A 70 -2.67 19.16 4.72
C PRO A 70 -1.61 19.71 3.75
N VAL A 71 -2.01 20.61 2.87
CA VAL A 71 -1.12 21.22 1.86
C VAL A 71 0.11 21.87 2.49
N THR A 72 0.00 22.32 3.73
CA THR A 72 1.09 22.89 4.53
C THR A 72 2.25 21.92 4.81
N GLU A 73 2.02 20.60 4.69
CA GLU A 73 3.09 19.61 4.74
C GLU A 73 4.00 19.65 3.50
N LEU A 74 3.47 20.09 2.35
CA LEU A 74 4.23 20.28 1.12
C LEU A 74 4.80 21.69 1.00
N LEU A 75 3.99 22.69 1.33
CA LEU A 75 4.32 24.10 1.18
C LEU A 75 3.87 24.86 2.45
N ARG A 76 4.82 25.40 3.20
CA ARG A 76 4.52 26.16 4.42
C ARG A 76 3.61 27.37 4.17
N GLN A 77 3.77 27.99 3.01
CA GLN A 77 2.98 29.15 2.57
C GLN A 77 2.60 28.96 1.09
N PRO A 78 1.48 28.29 0.80
CA PRO A 78 1.05 28.11 -0.58
C PRO A 78 0.65 29.48 -1.17
N PRO A 79 1.07 29.77 -2.42
CA PRO A 79 0.63 30.98 -3.13
C PRO A 79 -0.90 31.03 -3.26
N ALA A 80 -1.46 32.24 -3.26
CA ALA A 80 -2.88 32.42 -3.49
C ALA A 80 -3.30 31.83 -4.85
N GLY A 81 -4.40 31.07 -4.86
CA GLY A 81 -4.91 30.40 -6.07
C GLY A 81 -4.22 29.08 -6.43
N LEU A 82 -3.19 28.65 -5.70
CA LEU A 82 -2.60 27.33 -5.89
C LEU A 82 -3.54 26.26 -5.35
N GLN A 83 -3.93 25.31 -6.21
CA GLN A 83 -4.53 24.07 -5.81
C GLN A 83 -3.43 23.00 -5.71
N ALA A 84 -3.24 22.43 -4.54
CA ALA A 84 -2.27 21.36 -4.32
C ALA A 84 -2.95 20.18 -3.64
N GLU A 85 -2.56 18.98 -4.05
CA GLU A 85 -3.01 17.73 -3.46
C GLU A 85 -1.83 17.04 -2.79
N ALA A 86 -1.92 16.86 -1.47
CA ALA A 86 -0.89 16.20 -0.68
C ALA A 86 -1.36 14.80 -0.31
N ARG A 87 -0.87 13.80 -1.02
CA ARG A 87 -1.12 12.38 -0.72
C ARG A 87 0.08 11.79 0.01
N ALA A 88 -0.19 11.03 1.06
CA ALA A 88 0.85 10.26 1.75
C ALA A 88 1.00 8.85 1.19
N PHE A 89 -0.05 8.33 0.53
CA PHE A 89 -0.14 6.92 0.18
C PHE A 89 -0.61 6.70 -1.26
N ASP A 90 -0.11 5.58 -1.82
CA ASP A 90 -0.55 4.99 -3.08
C ASP A 90 -1.41 3.76 -2.84
N LEU A 91 -2.36 3.54 -3.74
CA LEU A 91 -3.10 2.29 -3.85
C LEU A 91 -2.60 1.51 -5.08
N THR A 92 -2.19 0.27 -4.87
CA THR A 92 -1.72 -0.61 -5.93
C THR A 92 -2.65 -1.83 -6.04
N PRO A 93 -3.08 -2.24 -7.24
CA PRO A 93 -3.88 -3.45 -7.39
C PRO A 93 -3.03 -4.70 -7.06
N HIS A 94 -3.65 -5.75 -6.54
CA HIS A 94 -2.96 -7.01 -6.26
C HIS A 94 -2.26 -7.59 -7.51
N SER A 95 -2.86 -7.41 -8.69
CA SER A 95 -2.32 -7.87 -9.97
C SER A 95 -0.99 -7.21 -10.37
N LEU A 96 -0.61 -6.10 -9.74
CA LEU A 96 0.69 -5.47 -9.96
C LEU A 96 1.83 -6.25 -9.31
N TRP A 97 1.55 -7.12 -8.36
CA TRP A 97 2.53 -7.84 -7.56
C TRP A 97 2.70 -9.28 -8.07
N THR A 98 3.93 -9.78 -8.05
CA THR A 98 4.22 -11.20 -8.31
C THR A 98 3.64 -12.05 -7.19
N GLU A 99 3.82 -11.62 -5.94
CA GLU A 99 3.21 -12.27 -4.78
C GLU A 99 3.14 -11.28 -3.60
N ILE A 100 2.16 -11.49 -2.73
CA ILE A 100 1.98 -10.76 -1.48
C ILE A 100 2.08 -11.78 -0.35
N PHE A 101 3.01 -11.58 0.58
CA PHE A 101 3.23 -12.44 1.73
C PHE A 101 2.70 -11.77 3.00
N VAL A 102 1.93 -12.53 3.78
CA VAL A 102 1.38 -12.09 5.07
C VAL A 102 1.76 -13.09 6.14
N GLY A 103 2.54 -12.64 7.13
CA GLY A 103 3.02 -13.50 8.20
C GLY A 103 3.80 -14.72 7.71
N GLY A 104 4.55 -14.58 6.62
CA GLY A 104 5.38 -15.64 6.02
C GLY A 104 4.64 -16.58 5.07
N ALA A 105 3.34 -16.34 4.77
CA ALA A 105 2.55 -17.14 3.83
C ALA A 105 1.97 -16.26 2.71
N PRO A 106 1.69 -16.81 1.51
CA PRO A 106 1.00 -16.09 0.45
C PRO A 106 -0.34 -15.50 0.93
N ALA A 107 -0.62 -14.24 0.55
CA ALA A 107 -1.80 -13.51 1.03
C ALA A 107 -3.13 -14.19 0.71
N ALA A 108 -3.23 -14.89 -0.42
CA ALA A 108 -4.42 -15.66 -0.77
C ALA A 108 -4.85 -16.63 0.33
N LEU A 109 -3.90 -17.20 1.07
CA LEU A 109 -4.17 -18.08 2.22
C LEU A 109 -4.46 -17.30 3.50
N ALA A 110 -3.83 -16.13 3.68
CA ALA A 110 -3.99 -15.30 4.87
C ALA A 110 -5.31 -14.53 4.89
N VAL A 111 -5.74 -14.01 3.72
CA VAL A 111 -7.02 -13.30 3.57
C VAL A 111 -8.21 -14.24 3.78
N GLN A 112 -8.10 -15.52 3.40
CA GLN A 112 -9.13 -16.52 3.67
C GLN A 112 -9.24 -16.91 5.15
N LYS A 113 -8.15 -16.77 5.92
CA LYS A 113 -8.07 -17.10 7.35
C LYS A 113 -8.06 -15.85 8.23
N GLY A 114 -8.53 -14.72 7.73
CA GLY A 114 -8.46 -13.42 8.40
C GLY A 114 -8.67 -13.54 9.91
N ASP A 115 -7.69 -13.06 10.69
CA ASP A 115 -7.82 -13.01 12.15
C ASP A 115 -8.78 -11.88 12.53
N HIS A 116 -10.07 -12.19 12.48
CA HIS A 116 -11.17 -11.27 12.74
C HIS A 116 -11.25 -10.78 14.20
N ARG A 117 -10.32 -11.16 15.08
CA ARG A 117 -10.35 -10.75 16.49
C ARG A 117 -10.07 -9.27 16.67
N LEU A 118 -9.07 -8.75 15.94
CA LEU A 118 -8.76 -7.31 15.94
C LEU A 118 -9.89 -6.49 15.30
N ALA A 119 -10.50 -7.01 14.24
CA ALA A 119 -11.61 -6.37 13.56
C ALA A 119 -12.83 -6.17 14.47
N ARG A 120 -13.20 -7.19 15.25
CA ARG A 120 -14.36 -7.09 16.17
C ARG A 120 -14.14 -6.06 17.27
N GLY A 121 -12.91 -5.94 17.80
CA GLY A 121 -12.58 -4.90 18.77
C GLY A 121 -12.65 -3.49 18.17
N LEU A 122 -12.22 -3.32 16.92
CA LEU A 122 -12.26 -2.05 16.22
C LEU A 122 -13.68 -1.64 15.80
N LEU A 123 -14.53 -2.62 15.41
CA LEU A 123 -15.94 -2.36 15.07
C LEU A 123 -16.74 -1.78 16.25
N GLN A 124 -16.33 -2.07 17.49
CA GLN A 124 -16.95 -1.50 18.70
C GLN A 124 -16.56 -0.03 18.93
N LEU A 125 -15.52 0.48 18.24
CA LEU A 125 -15.03 1.86 18.36
C LEU A 125 -15.53 2.75 17.22
N VAL A 126 -16.21 2.18 16.23
CA VAL A 126 -16.81 2.94 15.11
C VAL A 126 -18.21 3.36 15.53
N PRO A 127 -18.52 4.68 15.58
CA PRO A 127 -19.84 5.19 15.95
C PRO A 127 -20.93 4.78 14.97
#